data_a66d9ab8fd496a17d4cd465d09e79f5e
#
_entry.id   a66d9ab8fd496a17d4cd465d09e79f5e
#
_cell.length_a   1.000
_cell.length_b   1.000
_cell.length_c   1.000
_cell.angle_alpha   90.00
_cell.angle_beta   90.00
_cell.angle_gamma   90.00
#
_symmetry.space_group_name_H-M   'P 1'
#
loop_
_entity.id
_entity.type
_entity.pdbx_description
1 polymer ?
#
loop_
_entity_poly.entity_id
_entity_poly.type
_entity_poly.pdbx_seq_one_letter_code
_entity_poly.pdbx_strand_id
1 'polypeptide(L)'
;TATSKAGADNIATTFAANNIKGTGMVLDVGDPDSVAGCLKQVSDEYGAPDILVNNAGITRDNLLMMMKDEQWNDIINTNLSSVFRMSKAVLRPMMKKRNGRIINISSVVGSTGNPGQSNYAAAKAGVVGFSKSLAREIGSRNITVNTVAPGFIETDMTRKLEPEQREKLASQIPLGRFGAVEDVAAVVLFLASPAAAYITGETIHVNGGMYMP
;
A
#
# COMPACT_ATOMS: atom_id res chain seq x y z
N THR A 1 2.46 -7.29 9.16
CA THR A 1 3.79 -6.85 9.63
C THR A 1 3.70 -5.49 10.31
N ALA A 2 4.62 -5.18 11.20
CA ALA A 2 4.78 -3.89 11.86
C ALA A 2 6.27 -3.59 12.09
N THR A 3 6.62 -2.31 12.26
CA THR A 3 8.02 -1.89 12.47
C THR A 3 8.57 -2.22 13.86
N SER A 4 7.72 -2.60 14.81
CA SER A 4 8.11 -2.93 16.18
C SER A 4 7.59 -4.28 16.61
N LYS A 5 8.27 -4.90 17.60
CA LYS A 5 7.83 -6.14 18.24
C LYS A 5 6.43 -5.99 18.85
N ALA A 6 6.17 -4.90 19.56
CA ALA A 6 4.85 -4.63 20.14
C ALA A 6 3.74 -4.54 19.07
N GLY A 7 4.02 -3.92 17.93
CA GLY A 7 3.09 -3.88 16.80
C GLY A 7 2.84 -5.26 16.19
N ALA A 8 3.88 -6.08 16.04
CA ALA A 8 3.76 -7.46 15.57
C ALA A 8 2.92 -8.32 16.53
N ASP A 9 3.16 -8.21 17.83
CA ASP A 9 2.40 -8.93 18.87
C ASP A 9 0.93 -8.50 18.89
N ASN A 10 0.63 -7.22 18.68
CA ASN A 10 -0.75 -6.72 18.56
C ASN A 10 -1.48 -7.32 17.35
N ILE A 11 -0.79 -7.44 16.20
CA ILE A 11 -1.34 -8.12 15.01
C ILE A 11 -1.67 -9.58 15.34
N ALA A 12 -0.74 -10.30 15.98
CA ALA A 12 -0.98 -11.70 16.36
C ALA A 12 -2.17 -11.84 17.33
N THR A 13 -2.30 -10.94 18.31
CA THR A 13 -3.43 -10.89 19.23
C THR A 13 -4.75 -10.63 18.50
N THR A 14 -4.75 -9.67 17.55
CA THR A 14 -5.93 -9.37 16.73
C THR A 14 -6.36 -10.56 15.89
N PHE A 15 -5.43 -11.29 15.30
CA PHE A 15 -5.72 -12.49 14.52
C PHE A 15 -6.33 -13.59 15.41
N ALA A 16 -5.74 -13.83 16.57
CA ALA A 16 -6.25 -14.82 17.53
C ALA A 16 -7.67 -14.47 18.00
N ALA A 17 -7.94 -13.21 18.35
CA ALA A 17 -9.25 -12.74 18.79
C ALA A 17 -10.36 -12.90 17.72
N ASN A 18 -9.99 -12.90 16.44
CA ASN A 18 -10.90 -13.03 15.31
C ASN A 18 -10.86 -14.41 14.64
N ASN A 19 -10.19 -15.40 15.24
CA ASN A 19 -10.00 -16.75 14.68
C ASN A 19 -9.36 -16.75 13.28
N ILE A 20 -8.51 -15.78 12.99
CA ILE A 20 -7.77 -15.68 11.72
C ILE A 20 -6.45 -16.43 11.85
N LYS A 21 -6.19 -17.34 10.92
CA LYS A 21 -4.88 -18.00 10.84
C LYS A 21 -3.86 -17.02 10.30
N GLY A 22 -2.86 -16.69 11.10
CA GLY A 22 -1.82 -15.76 10.72
C GLY A 22 -0.92 -15.40 11.88
N THR A 23 0.13 -14.65 11.61
CA THR A 23 1.07 -14.16 12.62
C THR A 23 1.46 -12.71 12.34
N GLY A 24 1.93 -12.02 13.38
CA GLY A 24 2.56 -10.72 13.27
C GLY A 24 4.08 -10.87 13.19
N MET A 25 4.71 -10.17 12.25
CA MET A 25 6.17 -10.17 12.10
C MET A 25 6.71 -8.74 12.10
N VAL A 26 7.95 -8.57 12.60
CA VAL A 26 8.65 -7.29 12.51
C VAL A 26 9.18 -7.10 11.10
N LEU A 27 8.89 -5.95 10.51
CA LEU A 27 9.38 -5.57 9.19
C LEU A 27 9.47 -4.05 9.08
N ASP A 28 10.67 -3.55 8.86
CA ASP A 28 10.91 -2.21 8.32
C ASP A 28 11.16 -2.33 6.81
N VAL A 29 10.21 -1.87 6.02
CA VAL A 29 10.30 -1.91 4.55
C VAL A 29 11.36 -0.96 3.98
N GLY A 30 11.80 0.02 4.77
CA GLY A 30 12.89 0.94 4.45
C GLY A 30 14.27 0.30 4.56
N ASP A 31 14.39 -0.79 5.31
CA ASP A 31 15.65 -1.50 5.58
C ASP A 31 15.73 -2.80 4.77
N PRO A 32 16.69 -2.93 3.84
CA PRO A 32 16.88 -4.14 3.05
C PRO A 32 17.14 -5.41 3.87
N ASP A 33 17.86 -5.32 4.98
CA ASP A 33 18.18 -6.47 5.81
C ASP A 33 16.94 -6.96 6.58
N SER A 34 16.11 -6.02 7.07
CA SER A 34 14.82 -6.33 7.66
C SER A 34 13.89 -7.03 6.66
N VAL A 35 13.85 -6.56 5.41
CA VAL A 35 13.08 -7.19 4.33
C VAL A 35 13.56 -8.62 4.07
N ALA A 36 14.89 -8.82 3.93
CA ALA A 36 15.45 -10.13 3.67
C ALA A 36 15.17 -11.11 4.83
N GLY A 37 15.36 -10.66 6.08
CA GLY A 37 15.11 -11.45 7.29
C GLY A 37 13.64 -11.87 7.43
N CYS A 38 12.72 -10.93 7.27
CA CYS A 38 11.28 -11.21 7.35
C CYS A 38 10.82 -12.19 6.26
N LEU A 39 11.22 -11.99 5.01
CA LEU A 39 10.85 -12.88 3.91
C LEU A 39 11.48 -14.27 4.04
N LYS A 40 12.69 -14.36 4.59
CA LYS A 40 13.28 -15.66 4.93
C LYS A 40 12.42 -16.39 5.95
N GLN A 41 12.06 -15.74 7.05
CA GLN A 41 11.18 -16.31 8.07
C GLN A 41 9.84 -16.75 7.49
N VAL A 42 9.18 -15.91 6.68
CA VAL A 42 7.92 -16.25 6.00
C VAL A 42 8.10 -17.50 5.13
N SER A 43 9.19 -17.56 4.37
CA SER A 43 9.44 -18.69 3.47
C SER A 43 9.73 -20.00 4.22
N ASP A 44 10.44 -19.92 5.34
CA ASP A 44 10.76 -21.08 6.18
C ASP A 44 9.50 -21.63 6.89
N GLU A 45 8.59 -20.76 7.34
CA GLU A 45 7.41 -21.16 8.12
C GLU A 45 6.19 -21.48 7.25
N TYR A 46 5.97 -20.75 6.15
CA TYR A 46 4.74 -20.79 5.34
C TYR A 46 4.97 -21.11 3.86
N GLY A 47 6.22 -21.14 3.44
CA GLY A 47 6.58 -21.16 2.02
C GLY A 47 6.56 -19.79 1.36
N ALA A 48 6.81 -19.75 0.07
CA ALA A 48 6.88 -18.50 -0.67
C ALA A 48 5.49 -17.83 -0.76
N PRO A 49 5.39 -16.51 -0.52
CA PRO A 49 4.14 -15.76 -0.60
C PRO A 49 3.49 -15.87 -1.98
N ASP A 50 2.19 -16.08 -2.03
CA ASP A 50 1.38 -16.03 -3.24
C ASP A 50 0.76 -14.64 -3.46
N ILE A 51 0.59 -13.86 -2.39
CA ILE A 51 0.02 -12.52 -2.41
C ILE A 51 0.94 -11.58 -1.64
N LEU A 52 1.28 -10.44 -2.25
CA LEU A 52 1.98 -9.33 -1.61
C LEU A 52 1.10 -8.10 -1.62
N VAL A 53 0.86 -7.50 -0.45
CA VAL A 53 0.20 -6.20 -0.32
C VAL A 53 1.21 -5.19 0.22
N ASN A 54 1.63 -4.26 -0.61
CA ASN A 54 2.49 -3.14 -0.25
C ASN A 54 1.63 -1.98 0.27
N ASN A 55 1.38 -1.97 1.58
CA ASN A 55 0.54 -0.96 2.24
C ASN A 55 1.35 0.04 3.08
N ALA A 56 2.55 -0.34 3.52
CA ALA A 56 3.37 0.52 4.37
C ALA A 56 3.64 1.89 3.72
N GLY A 57 3.53 2.94 4.52
CA GLY A 57 3.76 4.30 4.04
C GLY A 57 3.76 5.31 5.18
N ILE A 58 4.43 6.42 4.94
CA ILE A 58 4.53 7.55 5.87
C ILE A 58 4.23 8.84 5.13
N THR A 59 4.01 9.93 5.87
CA THR A 59 3.96 11.31 5.36
C THR A 59 5.03 12.16 6.02
N ARG A 60 5.54 13.15 5.29
CA ARG A 60 6.47 14.19 5.75
C ARG A 60 6.11 15.48 5.02
N ASP A 61 4.95 16.02 5.40
CA ASP A 61 4.33 17.14 4.69
C ASP A 61 5.08 18.43 4.99
N ASN A 62 5.45 19.15 3.93
CA ASN A 62 6.02 20.48 4.01
C ASN A 62 5.90 21.17 2.65
N LEU A 63 5.79 22.51 2.64
CA LEU A 63 5.88 23.27 1.39
C LEU A 63 7.26 23.05 0.75
N LEU A 64 7.31 22.95 -0.58
CA LEU A 64 8.54 22.61 -1.30
C LEU A 64 9.72 23.52 -0.93
N MET A 65 9.47 24.82 -0.78
CA MET A 65 10.48 25.80 -0.33
C MET A 65 11.10 25.48 1.04
N MET A 66 10.39 24.76 1.92
CA MET A 66 10.79 24.46 3.28
C MET A 66 11.11 22.96 3.46
N MET A 67 10.86 22.16 2.42
CA MET A 67 11.09 20.70 2.45
C MET A 67 12.58 20.40 2.50
N LYS A 68 13.00 19.63 3.50
CA LYS A 68 14.38 19.16 3.63
C LYS A 68 14.60 17.90 2.80
N ASP A 69 15.83 17.68 2.37
CA ASP A 69 16.22 16.48 1.62
C ASP A 69 15.92 15.19 2.39
N GLU A 70 16.05 15.20 3.72
CA GLU A 70 15.71 14.04 4.55
C GLU A 70 14.23 13.71 4.46
N GLN A 71 13.34 14.73 4.46
CA GLN A 71 11.89 14.54 4.35
C GLN A 71 11.51 13.95 2.98
N TRP A 72 12.19 14.40 1.92
CA TRP A 72 12.05 13.84 0.58
C TRP A 72 12.53 12.39 0.55
N ASN A 73 13.76 12.13 1.01
CA ASN A 73 14.38 10.81 0.95
C ASN A 73 13.64 9.77 1.79
N ASP A 74 13.16 10.14 2.98
CA ASP A 74 12.34 9.27 3.83
C ASP A 74 11.10 8.77 3.07
N ILE A 75 10.39 9.70 2.40
CA ILE A 75 9.18 9.37 1.64
C ILE A 75 9.50 8.48 0.44
N ILE A 76 10.51 8.83 -0.35
CA ILE A 76 10.89 8.01 -1.51
C ILE A 76 11.36 6.62 -1.05
N ASN A 77 12.16 6.55 0.00
CA ASN A 77 12.66 5.26 0.51
C ASN A 77 11.52 4.37 1.02
N THR A 78 10.61 4.93 1.82
CA THR A 78 9.55 4.16 2.48
C THR A 78 8.35 3.91 1.57
N ASN A 79 7.92 4.89 0.76
CA ASN A 79 6.67 4.78 0.01
C ASN A 79 6.85 4.26 -1.43
N LEU A 80 8.07 4.35 -2.00
CA LEU A 80 8.34 3.92 -3.37
C LEU A 80 9.43 2.84 -3.45
N SER A 81 10.62 3.09 -2.91
CA SER A 81 11.72 2.13 -3.00
C SER A 81 11.41 0.83 -2.26
N SER A 82 10.61 0.88 -1.19
CA SER A 82 10.12 -0.31 -0.48
C SER A 82 9.25 -1.21 -1.37
N VAL A 83 8.38 -0.60 -2.18
CA VAL A 83 7.51 -1.33 -3.12
C VAL A 83 8.35 -2.11 -4.12
N PHE A 84 9.40 -1.48 -4.65
CA PHE A 84 10.38 -2.17 -5.51
C PHE A 84 11.07 -3.32 -4.77
N ARG A 85 11.60 -3.08 -3.54
CA ARG A 85 12.33 -4.11 -2.77
C ARG A 85 11.45 -5.32 -2.46
N MET A 86 10.27 -5.09 -1.92
CA MET A 86 9.32 -6.15 -1.57
C MET A 86 8.87 -6.94 -2.79
N SER A 87 8.51 -6.24 -3.87
CA SER A 87 8.11 -6.90 -5.14
C SER A 87 9.23 -7.76 -5.71
N LYS A 88 10.46 -7.21 -5.80
CA LYS A 88 11.64 -7.93 -6.29
C LYS A 88 11.92 -9.20 -5.47
N ALA A 89 11.76 -9.12 -4.15
CA ALA A 89 12.08 -10.22 -3.25
C ALA A 89 11.09 -11.42 -3.38
N VAL A 90 9.80 -11.16 -3.67
CA VAL A 90 8.80 -12.22 -3.87
C VAL A 90 8.71 -12.69 -5.33
N LEU A 91 9.29 -11.95 -6.28
CA LEU A 91 9.05 -12.16 -7.70
C LEU A 91 9.55 -13.53 -8.19
N ARG A 92 10.79 -13.91 -7.84
CA ARG A 92 11.40 -15.16 -8.33
C ARG A 92 10.59 -16.40 -7.95
N PRO A 93 10.15 -16.60 -6.70
CA PRO A 93 9.29 -17.72 -6.33
C PRO A 93 7.90 -17.65 -6.99
N MET A 94 7.27 -16.47 -7.11
CA MET A 94 5.99 -16.33 -7.82
C MET A 94 6.13 -16.73 -9.31
N MET A 95 7.20 -16.30 -9.98
CA MET A 95 7.48 -16.68 -11.37
C MET A 95 7.69 -18.20 -11.53
N LYS A 96 8.36 -18.85 -10.58
CA LYS A 96 8.56 -20.31 -10.57
C LYS A 96 7.23 -21.05 -10.39
N LYS A 97 6.37 -20.58 -9.50
CA LYS A 97 5.01 -21.13 -9.28
C LYS A 97 4.06 -20.81 -10.44
N ARG A 98 4.36 -19.80 -11.28
CA ARG A 98 3.47 -19.21 -12.28
C ARG A 98 2.12 -18.78 -11.67
N ASN A 99 2.19 -18.21 -10.49
CA ASN A 99 1.04 -17.68 -9.76
C ASN A 99 1.51 -16.60 -8.79
N GLY A 100 0.78 -15.48 -8.75
CA GLY A 100 1.06 -14.39 -7.80
C GLY A 100 0.11 -13.23 -7.94
N ARG A 101 -0.04 -12.47 -6.85
CA ARG A 101 -0.79 -11.23 -6.80
C ARG A 101 0.05 -10.18 -6.08
N ILE A 102 0.33 -9.07 -6.73
CA ILE A 102 1.01 -7.91 -6.13
C ILE A 102 0.02 -6.76 -6.14
N ILE A 103 -0.30 -6.23 -4.95
CA ILE A 103 -1.25 -5.15 -4.76
C ILE A 103 -0.55 -4.02 -4.04
N ASN A 104 -0.46 -2.87 -4.70
CA ASN A 104 0.25 -1.70 -4.20
C ASN A 104 -0.75 -0.63 -3.75
N ILE A 105 -0.60 -0.11 -2.55
CA ILE A 105 -1.46 0.97 -2.05
C ILE A 105 -0.83 2.32 -2.42
N SER A 106 -1.47 3.01 -3.37
CA SER A 106 -1.16 4.37 -3.75
C SER A 106 -1.99 5.38 -2.95
N SER A 107 -2.44 6.44 -3.57
CA SER A 107 -3.33 7.47 -3.01
C SER A 107 -3.94 8.28 -4.15
N VAL A 108 -5.10 8.87 -3.91
CA VAL A 108 -5.68 9.90 -4.79
C VAL A 108 -4.70 11.05 -5.01
N VAL A 109 -3.89 11.40 -4.01
CA VAL A 109 -2.86 12.44 -4.08
C VAL A 109 -1.79 12.14 -5.14
N GLY A 110 -1.53 10.89 -5.44
CA GLY A 110 -0.63 10.50 -6.54
C GLY A 110 -1.17 10.90 -7.93
N SER A 111 -2.48 11.11 -8.07
CA SER A 111 -3.14 11.54 -9.31
C SER A 111 -3.45 13.04 -9.33
N THR A 112 -3.89 13.60 -8.19
CA THR A 112 -4.34 15.00 -8.11
C THR A 112 -3.25 15.98 -7.66
N GLY A 113 -2.21 15.49 -6.97
CA GLY A 113 -1.34 16.34 -6.18
C GLY A 113 -2.05 16.87 -4.92
N ASN A 114 -1.27 17.44 -4.00
CA ASN A 114 -1.77 18.19 -2.84
C ASN A 114 -0.69 19.16 -2.37
N PRO A 115 -1.02 20.43 -2.07
CA PRO A 115 -0.06 21.38 -1.50
C PRO A 115 0.63 20.81 -0.25
N GLY A 116 1.96 20.97 -0.17
CA GLY A 116 2.77 20.43 0.94
C GLY A 116 3.12 18.94 0.83
N GLN A 117 2.68 18.24 -0.19
CA GLN A 117 2.89 16.79 -0.37
C GLN A 117 3.59 16.43 -1.69
N SER A 118 4.46 17.30 -2.20
CA SER A 118 5.17 17.03 -3.47
C SER A 118 5.98 15.73 -3.44
N ASN A 119 6.64 15.41 -2.32
CA ASN A 119 7.35 14.16 -2.09
C ASN A 119 6.41 12.95 -2.07
N TYR A 120 5.30 13.05 -1.32
CA TYR A 120 4.30 12.00 -1.21
C TYR A 120 3.59 11.75 -2.54
N ALA A 121 3.17 12.81 -3.22
CA ALA A 121 2.56 12.72 -4.55
C ALA A 121 3.48 12.04 -5.56
N ALA A 122 4.76 12.46 -5.60
CA ALA A 122 5.77 11.85 -6.47
C ALA A 122 5.94 10.35 -6.18
N ALA A 123 6.04 9.96 -4.91
CA ALA A 123 6.17 8.55 -4.53
C ALA A 123 4.93 7.74 -4.95
N LYS A 124 3.71 8.24 -4.66
CA LYS A 124 2.46 7.53 -4.95
C LYS A 124 2.15 7.47 -6.46
N ALA A 125 2.51 8.49 -7.22
CA ALA A 125 2.48 8.45 -8.69
C ALA A 125 3.51 7.44 -9.23
N GLY A 126 4.72 7.43 -8.67
CA GLY A 126 5.77 6.47 -9.01
C GLY A 126 5.36 5.01 -8.80
N VAL A 127 4.60 4.71 -7.74
CA VAL A 127 4.02 3.38 -7.50
C VAL A 127 3.12 2.94 -8.65
N VAL A 128 2.29 3.84 -9.19
CA VAL A 128 1.41 3.53 -10.35
C VAL A 128 2.23 3.20 -11.60
N GLY A 129 3.23 4.03 -11.91
CA GLY A 129 4.13 3.80 -13.05
C GLY A 129 4.91 2.49 -12.91
N PHE A 130 5.47 2.22 -11.73
CA PHE A 130 6.13 0.97 -11.39
C PHE A 130 5.21 -0.24 -11.59
N SER A 131 3.99 -0.18 -11.08
CA SER A 131 3.00 -1.27 -11.16
C SER A 131 2.66 -1.60 -12.61
N LYS A 132 2.44 -0.60 -13.46
CA LYS A 132 2.16 -0.78 -14.89
C LYS A 132 3.32 -1.44 -15.63
N SER A 133 4.54 -1.02 -15.37
CA SER A 133 5.75 -1.62 -15.96
C SER A 133 5.91 -3.08 -15.54
N LEU A 134 5.81 -3.35 -14.24
CA LEU A 134 5.98 -4.70 -13.72
C LEU A 134 4.87 -5.64 -14.23
N ALA A 135 3.62 -5.15 -14.32
CA ALA A 135 2.50 -5.92 -14.88
C ALA A 135 2.78 -6.40 -16.31
N ARG A 136 3.38 -5.55 -17.15
CA ARG A 136 3.77 -5.90 -18.53
C ARG A 136 4.90 -6.93 -18.56
N GLU A 137 5.86 -6.81 -17.64
CA GLU A 137 7.04 -7.67 -17.58
C GLU A 137 6.69 -9.11 -17.18
N ILE A 138 5.77 -9.29 -16.22
CA ILE A 138 5.53 -10.59 -15.60
C ILE A 138 4.15 -11.20 -15.86
N GLY A 139 3.28 -10.53 -16.58
CA GLY A 139 1.91 -10.99 -16.86
C GLY A 139 1.87 -12.39 -17.51
N SER A 140 2.84 -12.71 -18.38
CA SER A 140 2.97 -14.04 -19.01
C SER A 140 3.22 -15.19 -18.00
N ARG A 141 3.51 -14.85 -16.75
CA ARG A 141 3.72 -15.80 -15.64
C ARG A 141 2.50 -15.96 -14.76
N ASN A 142 1.31 -15.50 -15.19
CA ASN A 142 0.07 -15.53 -14.40
C ASN A 142 0.22 -14.78 -13.04
N ILE A 143 0.98 -13.68 -13.06
CA ILE A 143 1.16 -12.80 -11.91
C ILE A 143 0.51 -11.47 -12.28
N THR A 144 -0.42 -11.01 -11.44
CA THR A 144 -1.06 -9.70 -11.63
C THR A 144 -0.43 -8.67 -10.70
N VAL A 145 -0.32 -7.44 -11.19
CA VAL A 145 0.18 -6.29 -10.43
C VAL A 145 -0.81 -5.15 -10.56
N ASN A 146 -1.48 -4.79 -9.47
CA ASN A 146 -2.48 -3.74 -9.48
C ASN A 146 -2.24 -2.73 -8.36
N THR A 147 -2.84 -1.57 -8.51
CA THR A 147 -2.75 -0.48 -7.56
C THR A 147 -4.14 -0.15 -7.01
N VAL A 148 -4.25 0.10 -5.72
CA VAL A 148 -5.42 0.69 -5.09
C VAL A 148 -5.05 2.12 -4.69
N ALA A 149 -5.89 3.09 -5.07
CA ALA A 149 -5.69 4.51 -4.78
C ALA A 149 -6.82 5.03 -3.89
N PRO A 150 -6.66 4.96 -2.55
CA PRO A 150 -7.64 5.50 -1.61
C PRO A 150 -7.71 7.02 -1.67
N GLY A 151 -8.91 7.56 -1.39
CA GLY A 151 -9.12 8.97 -1.06
C GLY A 151 -8.94 9.22 0.44
N PHE A 152 -9.79 10.06 1.02
CA PHE A 152 -9.84 10.27 2.47
C PHE A 152 -10.56 9.10 3.15
N ILE A 153 -9.80 8.36 3.97
CA ILE A 153 -10.25 7.18 4.71
C ILE A 153 -10.28 7.49 6.20
N GLU A 154 -11.29 7.01 6.90
CA GLU A 154 -11.40 7.06 8.36
C GLU A 154 -10.27 6.26 9.00
N THR A 155 -9.32 6.96 9.60
CA THR A 155 -8.20 6.40 10.36
C THR A 155 -8.02 7.20 11.64
N ASP A 156 -7.15 6.75 12.53
CA ASP A 156 -6.82 7.52 13.74
C ASP A 156 -6.26 8.91 13.43
N MET A 157 -5.67 9.09 12.26
CA MET A 157 -5.16 10.39 11.80
C MET A 157 -6.32 11.32 11.41
N THR A 158 -7.28 10.84 10.64
CA THR A 158 -8.42 11.66 10.17
C THR A 158 -9.45 11.91 11.28
N ARG A 159 -9.54 11.03 12.28
CA ARG A 159 -10.38 11.22 13.46
C ARG A 159 -9.90 12.36 14.38
N LYS A 160 -8.63 12.73 14.29
CA LYS A 160 -8.04 13.85 15.07
C LYS A 160 -8.25 15.22 14.43
N LEU A 161 -8.82 15.27 13.23
CA LEU A 161 -9.15 16.53 12.57
C LEU A 161 -10.29 17.24 13.31
N GLU A 162 -10.22 18.57 13.40
CA GLU A 162 -11.31 19.39 13.92
C GLU A 162 -12.58 19.19 13.09
N PRO A 163 -13.78 19.23 13.71
CA PRO A 163 -15.05 18.97 13.03
C PRO A 163 -15.25 19.82 11.76
N GLU A 164 -14.91 21.08 11.81
CA GLU A 164 -15.03 22.02 10.67
C GLU A 164 -14.10 21.62 9.51
N GLN A 165 -12.85 21.20 9.81
CA GLN A 165 -11.91 20.73 8.80
C GLN A 165 -12.41 19.43 8.17
N ARG A 166 -12.98 18.54 8.99
CA ARG A 166 -13.53 17.28 8.53
C ARG A 166 -14.72 17.50 7.59
N GLU A 167 -15.64 18.39 7.95
CA GLU A 167 -16.79 18.75 7.12
C GLU A 167 -16.34 19.35 5.78
N LYS A 168 -15.38 20.26 5.81
CA LYS A 168 -14.78 20.83 4.60
C LYS A 168 -14.15 19.81 3.69
N LEU A 169 -13.45 18.81 4.23
CA LEU A 169 -12.90 17.71 3.43
C LEU A 169 -13.99 16.80 2.90
N ALA A 170 -14.99 16.46 3.71
CA ALA A 170 -16.11 15.62 3.29
C ALA A 170 -16.93 16.28 2.17
N SER A 171 -17.08 17.59 2.18
CA SER A 171 -17.79 18.33 1.11
C SER A 171 -17.10 18.27 -0.26
N GLN A 172 -15.81 17.90 -0.30
CA GLN A 172 -15.06 17.68 -1.55
C GLN A 172 -15.26 16.26 -2.13
N ILE A 173 -15.93 15.38 -1.38
CA ILE A 173 -16.17 13.98 -1.78
C ILE A 173 -17.59 13.88 -2.34
N PRO A 174 -17.81 13.52 -3.61
CA PRO A 174 -19.15 13.36 -4.16
C PRO A 174 -20.09 12.46 -3.34
N LEU A 175 -19.58 11.38 -2.72
CA LEU A 175 -20.36 10.54 -1.81
C LEU A 175 -20.62 11.17 -0.43
N GLY A 176 -20.10 12.37 -0.15
CA GLY A 176 -20.37 13.16 1.06
C GLY A 176 -19.82 12.58 2.36
N ARG A 177 -18.98 11.55 2.30
CA ARG A 177 -18.39 10.89 3.48
C ARG A 177 -16.95 10.46 3.23
N PHE A 178 -16.18 10.32 4.28
CA PHE A 178 -14.92 9.59 4.21
C PHE A 178 -15.19 8.10 3.93
N GLY A 179 -14.26 7.43 3.26
CA GLY A 179 -14.27 5.98 3.12
C GLY A 179 -13.93 5.29 4.45
N ALA A 180 -14.44 4.10 4.66
CA ALA A 180 -14.02 3.24 5.75
C ALA A 180 -12.77 2.42 5.33
N VAL A 181 -12.01 1.91 6.29
CA VAL A 181 -10.88 1.01 6.00
C VAL A 181 -11.36 -0.26 5.27
N GLU A 182 -12.57 -0.69 5.54
CA GLU A 182 -13.25 -1.82 4.90
C GLU A 182 -13.52 -1.57 3.41
N ASP A 183 -13.78 -0.32 3.01
CA ASP A 183 -13.98 0.04 1.59
C ASP A 183 -12.69 -0.26 0.78
N VAL A 184 -11.53 0.02 1.36
CA VAL A 184 -10.22 -0.29 0.76
C VAL A 184 -9.91 -1.78 0.82
N ALA A 185 -10.14 -2.41 1.98
CA ALA A 185 -9.85 -3.83 2.21
C ALA A 185 -10.65 -4.74 1.26
N ALA A 186 -11.92 -4.39 0.97
CA ALA A 186 -12.76 -5.13 0.03
C ALA A 186 -12.16 -5.16 -1.38
N VAL A 187 -11.62 -4.05 -1.86
CA VAL A 187 -10.95 -3.98 -3.17
C VAL A 187 -9.64 -4.78 -3.16
N VAL A 188 -8.86 -4.71 -2.08
CA VAL A 188 -7.64 -5.51 -1.93
C VAL A 188 -7.98 -7.01 -1.95
N LEU A 189 -9.02 -7.42 -1.22
CA LEU A 189 -9.50 -8.80 -1.20
C LEU A 189 -9.95 -9.27 -2.60
N PHE A 190 -10.70 -8.45 -3.32
CA PHE A 190 -11.11 -8.73 -4.70
C PHE A 190 -9.89 -8.94 -5.61
N LEU A 191 -8.91 -8.02 -5.57
CA LEU A 191 -7.69 -8.10 -6.39
C LEU A 191 -6.80 -9.31 -6.03
N ALA A 192 -6.84 -9.76 -4.77
CA ALA A 192 -6.14 -10.95 -4.30
C ALA A 192 -6.82 -12.25 -4.76
N SER A 193 -8.10 -12.20 -5.12
CA SER A 193 -8.92 -13.37 -5.44
C SER A 193 -8.78 -13.84 -6.90
N PRO A 194 -9.21 -15.07 -7.23
CA PRO A 194 -9.30 -15.55 -8.61
C PRO A 194 -10.22 -14.71 -9.50
N ALA A 195 -11.21 -14.01 -8.92
CA ALA A 195 -12.14 -13.17 -9.68
C ALA A 195 -11.44 -12.02 -10.43
N ALA A 196 -10.27 -11.59 -9.96
CA ALA A 196 -9.46 -10.55 -10.58
C ALA A 196 -8.34 -11.10 -11.48
N ALA A 197 -8.36 -12.38 -11.86
CA ALA A 197 -7.26 -13.02 -12.58
C ALA A 197 -6.94 -12.38 -13.95
N TYR A 198 -7.88 -11.65 -14.54
CA TYR A 198 -7.69 -10.95 -15.82
C TYR A 198 -7.49 -9.43 -15.65
N ILE A 199 -7.26 -8.96 -14.41
CA ILE A 199 -7.01 -7.54 -14.10
C ILE A 199 -5.53 -7.39 -13.73
N THR A 200 -4.76 -6.64 -14.52
CA THR A 200 -3.36 -6.34 -14.24
C THR A 200 -2.96 -4.99 -14.83
N GLY A 201 -2.08 -4.28 -14.14
CA GLY A 201 -1.65 -2.92 -14.50
C GLY A 201 -2.69 -1.84 -14.19
N GLU A 202 -3.80 -2.19 -13.51
CA GLU A 202 -4.91 -1.30 -13.24
C GLU A 202 -4.70 -0.53 -11.94
N THR A 203 -5.29 0.68 -11.89
CA THR A 203 -5.38 1.49 -10.67
C THR A 203 -6.84 1.67 -10.30
N ILE A 204 -7.28 1.00 -9.23
CA ILE A 204 -8.65 1.13 -8.73
C ILE A 204 -8.72 2.26 -7.71
N HIS A 205 -9.51 3.28 -8.03
CA HIS A 205 -9.73 4.44 -7.17
C HIS A 205 -10.84 4.15 -6.16
N VAL A 206 -10.50 4.23 -4.85
CA VAL A 206 -11.43 4.04 -3.73
C VAL A 206 -11.52 5.37 -2.97
N ASN A 207 -12.21 6.34 -3.56
CA ASN A 207 -12.12 7.74 -3.13
C ASN A 207 -13.46 8.49 -3.08
N GLY A 208 -14.58 7.79 -3.19
CA GLY A 208 -15.91 8.39 -3.15
C GLY A 208 -16.20 9.39 -4.28
N GLY A 209 -15.44 9.32 -5.38
CA GLY A 209 -15.58 10.21 -6.52
C GLY A 209 -14.70 11.47 -6.48
N MET A 210 -13.81 11.63 -5.49
CA MET A 210 -12.88 12.77 -5.42
C MET A 210 -12.01 12.93 -6.68
N TYR A 211 -11.71 11.83 -7.33
CA TYR A 211 -10.98 11.79 -8.59
C TYR A 211 -11.60 10.72 -9.48
N MET A 212 -11.91 11.12 -10.72
CA MET A 212 -12.44 10.29 -11.80
C MET A 212 -11.48 10.42 -12.98
N PRO A 213 -10.68 9.37 -13.33
CA PRO A 213 -9.72 9.40 -14.43
C PRO A 213 -10.36 9.48 -15.78
#